data_9ab219a2e9343e4dae7351567b338424
#
_entry.id   9ab219a2e9343e4dae7351567b338424
#
_cell.length_a   1.000
_cell.length_b   1.000
_cell.length_c   1.000
_cell.angle_alpha   90.00
_cell.angle_beta   90.00
_cell.angle_gamma   90.00
#
_symmetry.space_group_name_H-M   'P 1'
#
loop_
_entity.id
_entity.type
_entity.pdbx_description
1 polymer ?
#
loop_
_entity_poly.entity_id
_entity_poly.type
_entity_poly.pdbx_seq_one_letter_code
_entity_poly.pdbx_strand_id
1 'polypeptide(L)'
;VVGFFWGAVTGEFTTSLYIAIFFELFWLDLIPAGTYIPPQLTAATFSALTLTTYFGLDQPSRIMPVLFASMPLAWIGTKVEGWLREREQGSYNMLLNWARNPGTVHLPGMLILRSMTRNLFMSWISFLAAVLVLKQGFEIIFTLYPAIFTRLGVTWAYLWVAASLGGLMALRLKRAYVVLATGIILFSLFLLWPRF
;
A
#
# COMPACT_ATOMS: atom_id res chain seq x y z
N VAL A 1 -12.52 -0.89 0.37
CA VAL A 1 -12.96 -2.12 -0.34
C VAL A 1 -12.15 -3.33 0.12
N VAL A 2 -10.80 -3.31 0.03
CA VAL A 2 -9.92 -4.46 0.36
C VAL A 2 -10.13 -4.93 1.81
N GLY A 3 -10.09 -4.03 2.79
CA GLY A 3 -10.26 -4.39 4.20
C GLY A 3 -11.62 -5.01 4.52
N PHE A 4 -12.67 -4.60 3.82
CA PHE A 4 -14.00 -5.19 3.99
C PHE A 4 -14.03 -6.65 3.52
N PHE A 5 -13.52 -6.92 2.31
CA PHE A 5 -13.46 -8.28 1.80
C PHE A 5 -12.57 -9.18 2.64
N TRP A 6 -11.42 -8.67 3.10
CA TRP A 6 -10.55 -9.42 3.98
C TRP A 6 -11.23 -9.77 5.30
N GLY A 7 -11.90 -8.79 5.93
CA GLY A 7 -12.68 -9.01 7.14
C GLY A 7 -13.82 -10.02 6.96
N ALA A 8 -14.47 -10.04 5.78
CA ALA A 8 -15.50 -11.03 5.48
C ALA A 8 -14.95 -12.48 5.38
N VAL A 9 -13.71 -12.64 4.91
CA VAL A 9 -13.05 -13.95 4.80
C VAL A 9 -12.46 -14.41 6.12
N THR A 10 -11.87 -13.51 6.90
CA THR A 10 -11.16 -13.85 8.15
C THR A 10 -12.02 -13.73 9.41
N GLY A 11 -13.14 -13.02 9.34
CA GLY A 11 -13.98 -12.68 10.50
C GLY A 11 -13.49 -11.45 11.29
N GLU A 12 -12.32 -10.90 10.97
CA GLU A 12 -11.69 -9.79 11.70
C GLU A 12 -11.97 -8.43 11.03
N PHE A 13 -13.23 -8.01 11.02
CA PHE A 13 -13.64 -6.77 10.33
C PHE A 13 -12.98 -5.52 10.88
N THR A 14 -12.91 -5.37 12.20
CA THR A 14 -12.42 -4.15 12.85
C THR A 14 -10.97 -3.88 12.50
N THR A 15 -10.09 -4.86 12.72
CA THR A 15 -8.65 -4.75 12.43
C THR A 15 -8.40 -4.55 10.94
N SER A 16 -9.11 -5.31 10.09
CA SER A 16 -8.97 -5.22 8.64
C SER A 16 -9.39 -3.87 8.07
N LEU A 17 -10.48 -3.31 8.56
CA LEU A 17 -10.93 -1.96 8.18
C LEU A 17 -9.97 -0.88 8.67
N TYR A 18 -9.46 -1.00 9.88
CA TYR A 18 -8.53 -0.04 10.45
C TYR A 18 -7.20 0.02 9.69
N ILE A 19 -6.68 -1.13 9.27
CA ILE A 19 -5.50 -1.21 8.39
C ILE A 19 -5.80 -0.57 7.03
N ALA A 20 -6.94 -0.87 6.44
CA ALA A 20 -7.32 -0.29 5.15
C ALA A 20 -7.47 1.24 5.23
N ILE A 21 -8.13 1.75 6.28
CA ILE A 21 -8.27 3.20 6.53
C ILE A 21 -6.89 3.85 6.66
N PHE A 22 -5.94 3.22 7.37
CA PHE A 22 -4.59 3.75 7.51
C PHE A 22 -3.92 3.98 6.14
N PHE A 23 -3.97 3.01 5.24
CA PHE A 23 -3.36 3.13 3.93
C PHE A 23 -4.12 4.09 3.00
N GLU A 24 -5.45 4.12 3.06
CA GLU A 24 -6.26 5.08 2.30
C GLU A 24 -5.97 6.53 2.74
N LEU A 25 -5.80 6.79 4.04
CA LEU A 25 -5.42 8.10 4.55
C LEU A 25 -3.99 8.49 4.16
N PHE A 26 -3.07 7.54 4.18
CA PHE A 26 -1.65 7.79 3.86
C PHE A 26 -1.44 8.13 2.38
N TRP A 27 -2.24 7.56 1.47
CA TRP A 27 -2.17 7.77 0.03
C TRP A 27 -3.40 8.46 -0.55
N LEU A 28 -4.06 9.30 0.23
CA LEU A 28 -5.28 10.00 -0.16
C LEU A 28 -5.11 10.91 -1.39
N ASP A 29 -3.90 11.43 -1.60
CA ASP A 29 -3.56 12.39 -2.65
C ASP A 29 -3.12 11.73 -3.97
N LEU A 30 -2.95 10.42 -4.02
CA LEU A 30 -2.43 9.73 -5.19
C LEU A 30 -3.51 9.44 -6.22
N ILE A 31 -3.73 10.42 -7.09
CA ILE A 31 -4.63 10.27 -8.24
C ILE A 31 -3.81 9.86 -9.46
N PRO A 32 -4.12 8.72 -10.11
CA PRO A 32 -3.46 8.34 -11.34
C PRO A 32 -3.81 9.34 -12.45
N ALA A 33 -2.81 10.08 -12.94
CA ALA A 33 -2.98 11.07 -13.98
C ALA A 33 -1.94 10.86 -15.10
N GLY A 34 -2.38 10.73 -16.32
CA GLY A 34 -1.53 10.55 -17.49
C GLY A 34 -0.67 9.29 -17.43
N THR A 35 0.64 9.42 -17.62
CA THR A 35 1.61 8.31 -17.60
C THR A 35 2.12 7.98 -16.21
N TYR A 36 1.70 8.71 -15.19
CA TYR A 36 2.13 8.47 -13.81
C TYR A 36 1.56 7.15 -13.27
N ILE A 37 2.43 6.30 -12.76
CA ILE A 37 2.05 5.07 -12.09
C ILE A 37 2.12 5.33 -10.57
N PRO A 38 0.96 5.42 -9.88
CA PRO A 38 0.94 5.64 -8.45
C PRO A 38 1.46 4.40 -7.70
N PRO A 39 1.91 4.56 -6.44
CA PRO A 39 2.19 3.44 -5.56
C PRO A 39 1.00 2.48 -5.45
N GLN A 40 1.29 1.18 -5.51
CA GLN A 40 0.25 0.15 -5.45
C GLN A 40 -0.29 -0.01 -4.03
N LEU A 41 -1.25 0.83 -3.65
CA LEU A 41 -1.95 0.79 -2.36
C LEU A 41 -2.45 -0.63 -2.00
N THR A 42 -3.03 -1.33 -2.97
CA THR A 42 -3.52 -2.70 -2.79
C THR A 42 -2.44 -3.67 -2.33
N ALA A 43 -1.23 -3.60 -2.89
CA ALA A 43 -0.13 -4.47 -2.51
C ALA A 43 0.30 -4.26 -1.05
N ALA A 44 0.43 -3.00 -0.60
CA ALA A 44 0.77 -2.69 0.78
C ALA A 44 -0.35 -3.12 1.74
N THR A 45 -1.62 -2.83 1.41
CA THR A 45 -2.77 -3.19 2.25
C THR A 45 -2.90 -4.70 2.39
N PHE A 46 -2.86 -5.46 1.29
CA PHE A 46 -2.93 -6.93 1.35
C PHE A 46 -1.76 -7.53 2.12
N SER A 47 -0.54 -7.00 1.96
CA SER A 47 0.62 -7.49 2.70
C SER A 47 0.46 -7.28 4.20
N ALA A 48 0.02 -6.08 4.61
CA ALA A 48 -0.22 -5.78 6.01
C ALA A 48 -1.34 -6.66 6.59
N LEU A 49 -2.45 -6.84 5.88
CA LEU A 49 -3.55 -7.70 6.29
C LEU A 49 -3.09 -9.16 6.43
N THR A 50 -2.38 -9.69 5.44
CA THR A 50 -1.86 -11.07 5.45
C THR A 50 -0.94 -11.31 6.65
N LEU A 51 0.01 -10.40 6.89
CA LEU A 51 0.96 -10.53 8.01
C LEU A 51 0.27 -10.37 9.36
N THR A 52 -0.66 -9.42 9.49
CA THR A 52 -1.42 -9.21 10.73
C THR A 52 -2.24 -10.44 11.09
N THR A 53 -2.96 -11.02 10.12
CA THR A 53 -3.74 -12.24 10.33
C THR A 53 -2.84 -13.45 10.59
N TYR A 54 -1.72 -13.58 9.85
CA TYR A 54 -0.78 -14.70 10.04
C TYR A 54 -0.17 -14.73 11.44
N PHE A 55 0.21 -13.58 11.98
CA PHE A 55 0.79 -13.46 13.32
C PHE A 55 -0.26 -13.28 14.43
N GLY A 56 -1.55 -13.23 14.13
CA GLY A 56 -2.63 -13.01 15.10
C GLY A 56 -2.45 -11.71 15.89
N LEU A 57 -2.18 -10.60 15.20
CA LEU A 57 -1.91 -9.32 15.85
C LEU A 57 -3.19 -8.53 16.07
N ASP A 58 -3.55 -8.28 17.33
CA ASP A 58 -4.75 -7.53 17.73
C ASP A 58 -4.44 -6.09 18.16
N GLN A 59 -3.23 -5.85 18.68
CA GLN A 59 -2.84 -4.57 19.26
C GLN A 59 -2.24 -3.63 18.21
N PRO A 60 -2.68 -2.36 18.14
CA PRO A 60 -2.16 -1.38 17.18
C PRO A 60 -0.64 -1.20 17.27
N SER A 61 -0.08 -1.28 18.48
CA SER A 61 1.36 -1.19 18.72
C SER A 61 2.16 -2.31 18.04
N ARG A 62 1.60 -3.53 17.94
CA ARG A 62 2.21 -4.68 17.26
C ARG A 62 1.94 -4.67 15.75
N ILE A 63 0.83 -4.09 15.32
CA ILE A 63 0.46 -3.93 13.91
C ILE A 63 1.27 -2.80 13.26
N MET A 64 1.58 -1.74 13.99
CA MET A 64 2.32 -0.58 13.50
C MET A 64 3.58 -0.92 12.69
N PRO A 65 4.51 -1.75 13.17
CA PRO A 65 5.71 -2.10 12.38
C PRO A 65 5.38 -2.85 11.09
N VAL A 66 4.31 -3.64 11.08
CA VAL A 66 3.82 -4.35 9.89
C VAL A 66 3.30 -3.35 8.85
N LEU A 67 2.55 -2.31 9.28
CA LEU A 67 2.09 -1.25 8.39
C LEU A 67 3.28 -0.55 7.71
N PHE A 68 4.25 -0.08 8.49
CA PHE A 68 5.41 0.61 7.95
C PHE A 68 6.29 -0.27 7.07
N ALA A 69 6.49 -1.54 7.42
CA ALA A 69 7.25 -2.47 6.60
C ALA A 69 6.52 -2.86 5.30
N SER A 70 5.20 -2.73 5.25
CA SER A 70 4.41 -2.97 4.03
C SER A 70 4.41 -1.78 3.06
N MET A 71 4.71 -0.55 3.50
CA MET A 71 4.75 0.63 2.62
C MET A 71 5.72 0.51 1.44
N PRO A 72 6.97 0.04 1.61
CA PRO A 72 7.91 -0.14 0.50
C PRO A 72 7.37 -1.06 -0.61
N LEU A 73 6.46 -1.99 -0.28
CA LEU A 73 5.87 -2.90 -1.26
C LEU A 73 5.00 -2.17 -2.29
N ALA A 74 4.36 -1.06 -1.90
CA ALA A 74 3.64 -0.22 -2.86
C ALA A 74 4.59 0.35 -3.92
N TRP A 75 5.79 0.74 -3.54
CA TRP A 75 6.82 1.25 -4.44
C TRP A 75 7.44 0.14 -5.32
N ILE A 76 7.71 -1.02 -4.74
CA ILE A 76 8.17 -2.20 -5.48
C ILE A 76 7.13 -2.58 -6.54
N GLY A 77 5.84 -2.60 -6.16
CA GLY A 77 4.75 -2.85 -7.10
C GLY A 77 4.73 -1.87 -8.28
N THR A 78 4.92 -0.57 -8.03
CA THR A 78 5.04 0.45 -9.08
C THR A 78 6.22 0.18 -10.03
N LYS A 79 7.37 -0.24 -9.49
CA LYS A 79 8.54 -0.59 -10.32
C LYS A 79 8.29 -1.83 -11.17
N VAL A 80 7.67 -2.85 -10.61
CA VAL A 80 7.29 -4.05 -11.36
C VAL A 80 6.30 -3.70 -12.48
N GLU A 81 5.29 -2.88 -12.19
CA GLU A 81 4.33 -2.44 -13.20
C GLU A 81 5.00 -1.61 -14.30
N GLY A 82 5.89 -0.67 -13.96
CA GLY A 82 6.65 0.11 -14.94
C GLY A 82 7.46 -0.78 -15.87
N TRP A 83 8.18 -1.74 -15.32
CA TRP A 83 8.96 -2.71 -16.11
C TRP A 83 8.09 -3.60 -17.00
N LEU A 84 6.90 -4.01 -16.51
CA LEU A 84 5.94 -4.76 -17.32
C LEU A 84 5.42 -3.92 -18.49
N ARG A 85 5.08 -2.64 -18.25
CA ARG A 85 4.62 -1.71 -19.31
C ARG A 85 5.70 -1.48 -20.39
N GLU A 86 6.96 -1.33 -19.99
CA GLU A 86 8.06 -1.21 -20.96
C GLU A 86 8.17 -2.45 -21.86
N ARG A 87 8.01 -3.64 -21.29
CA ARG A 87 8.00 -4.89 -22.06
C ARG A 87 6.81 -5.04 -23.00
N GLU A 88 5.67 -4.40 -22.69
CA GLU A 88 4.48 -4.42 -23.57
C GLU A 88 4.65 -3.58 -24.83
N GLN A 89 5.63 -2.68 -24.91
CA GLN A 89 5.89 -1.87 -26.11
C GLN A 89 6.15 -2.74 -27.34
N GLY A 90 6.82 -3.90 -27.17
CA GLY A 90 7.01 -4.87 -28.23
C GLY A 90 5.70 -5.45 -28.78
N SER A 91 4.76 -5.77 -27.90
CA SER A 91 3.43 -6.26 -28.27
C SER A 91 2.60 -5.18 -28.97
N TYR A 92 2.73 -3.93 -28.53
CA TYR A 92 2.09 -2.78 -29.17
C TYR A 92 2.61 -2.56 -30.62
N ASN A 93 3.91 -2.65 -30.84
CA ASN A 93 4.50 -2.52 -32.18
C ASN A 93 4.05 -3.66 -33.12
N MET A 94 3.92 -4.89 -32.60
CA MET A 94 3.34 -6.00 -33.37
C MET A 94 1.88 -5.70 -33.75
N LEU A 95 1.10 -5.14 -32.84
CA LEU A 95 -0.30 -4.77 -33.10
C LEU A 95 -0.41 -3.67 -34.15
N LEU A 96 0.46 -2.66 -34.13
CA LEU A 96 0.51 -1.60 -35.13
C LEU A 96 0.86 -2.15 -36.51
N ASN A 97 1.83 -3.07 -36.62
CA ASN A 97 2.18 -3.72 -37.86
C ASN A 97 1.04 -4.58 -38.43
N TRP A 98 0.35 -5.31 -37.55
CA TRP A 98 -0.84 -6.07 -37.94
C TRP A 98 -1.99 -5.15 -38.43
N ALA A 99 -2.21 -4.01 -37.77
CA ALA A 99 -3.25 -3.05 -38.15
C ALA A 99 -3.03 -2.46 -39.54
N ARG A 100 -1.77 -2.37 -40.00
CA ARG A 100 -1.42 -1.92 -41.37
C ARG A 100 -1.69 -3.00 -42.41
N ASN A 101 -1.47 -4.27 -42.10
CA ASN A 101 -1.69 -5.41 -42.96
C ASN A 101 -2.37 -6.57 -42.18
N PRO A 102 -3.69 -6.54 -42.00
CA PRO A 102 -4.38 -7.54 -41.21
C PRO A 102 -4.40 -8.91 -41.88
N GLY A 103 -3.43 -9.77 -41.52
CA GLY A 103 -3.31 -11.14 -42.07
C GLY A 103 -3.98 -12.21 -41.24
N THR A 104 -4.01 -12.06 -39.92
CA THR A 104 -4.60 -13.05 -38.99
C THR A 104 -5.57 -12.40 -38.02
N VAL A 105 -6.82 -12.86 -38.01
CA VAL A 105 -7.91 -12.28 -37.19
C VAL A 105 -7.68 -12.46 -35.68
N HIS A 106 -6.96 -13.52 -35.27
CA HIS A 106 -6.79 -13.89 -33.87
C HIS A 106 -5.59 -13.23 -33.17
N LEU A 107 -4.72 -12.53 -33.89
CA LEU A 107 -3.48 -11.97 -33.35
C LEU A 107 -3.72 -10.95 -32.21
N PRO A 108 -4.66 -10.00 -32.30
CA PRO A 108 -4.92 -9.05 -31.23
C PRO A 108 -5.38 -9.72 -29.94
N GLY A 109 -6.31 -10.66 -30.03
CA GLY A 109 -6.82 -11.42 -28.88
C GLY A 109 -5.73 -12.22 -28.18
N MET A 110 -4.85 -12.87 -28.96
CA MET A 110 -3.71 -13.63 -28.42
C MET A 110 -2.70 -12.73 -27.70
N LEU A 111 -2.40 -11.56 -28.24
CA LEU A 111 -1.49 -10.60 -27.61
C LEU A 111 -2.07 -10.07 -26.28
N ILE A 112 -3.36 -9.74 -26.25
CA ILE A 112 -4.05 -9.30 -25.03
C ILE A 112 -4.02 -10.41 -23.97
N LEU A 113 -4.41 -11.63 -24.33
CA LEU A 113 -4.42 -12.76 -23.38
C LEU A 113 -3.03 -13.04 -22.83
N ARG A 114 -2.01 -13.07 -23.69
CA ARG A 114 -0.61 -13.26 -23.28
C ARG A 114 -0.13 -12.16 -22.32
N SER A 115 -0.47 -10.90 -22.61
CA SER A 115 -0.13 -9.76 -21.78
C SER A 115 -0.81 -9.85 -20.41
N MET A 116 -2.12 -10.09 -20.37
CA MET A 116 -2.87 -10.25 -19.12
C MET A 116 -2.33 -11.40 -18.27
N THR A 117 -2.09 -12.56 -18.88
CA THR A 117 -1.55 -13.74 -18.17
C THR A 117 -0.17 -13.45 -17.59
N ARG A 118 0.72 -12.84 -18.38
CA ARG A 118 2.06 -12.47 -17.91
C ARG A 118 2.00 -11.47 -16.76
N ASN A 119 1.19 -10.42 -16.87
CA ASN A 119 1.02 -9.43 -15.83
C ASN A 119 0.46 -10.04 -14.53
N LEU A 120 -0.52 -10.92 -14.64
CA LEU A 120 -1.07 -11.65 -13.50
C LEU A 120 0.01 -12.46 -12.78
N PHE A 121 0.73 -13.32 -13.52
CA PHE A 121 1.76 -14.18 -12.92
C PHE A 121 2.92 -13.38 -12.32
N MET A 122 3.43 -12.36 -13.02
CA MET A 122 4.53 -11.55 -12.52
C MET A 122 4.14 -10.75 -11.28
N SER A 123 2.96 -10.14 -11.26
CA SER A 123 2.46 -9.43 -10.09
C SER A 123 2.25 -10.38 -8.91
N TRP A 124 1.71 -11.56 -9.16
CA TRP A 124 1.45 -12.56 -8.11
C TRP A 124 2.74 -13.11 -7.50
N ILE A 125 3.72 -13.48 -8.35
CA ILE A 125 5.03 -13.98 -7.91
C ILE A 125 5.78 -12.89 -7.12
N SER A 126 5.79 -11.65 -7.63
CA SER A 126 6.45 -10.52 -6.95
C SER A 126 5.82 -10.23 -5.59
N PHE A 127 4.49 -10.24 -5.52
CA PHE A 127 3.75 -10.05 -4.28
C PHE A 127 4.03 -11.17 -3.28
N LEU A 128 3.95 -12.43 -3.70
CA LEU A 128 4.21 -13.59 -2.84
C LEU A 128 5.64 -13.56 -2.29
N ALA A 129 6.63 -13.32 -3.16
CA ALA A 129 8.02 -13.22 -2.74
C ALA A 129 8.23 -12.11 -1.69
N ALA A 130 7.63 -10.93 -1.92
CA ALA A 130 7.73 -9.80 -1.01
C ALA A 130 7.08 -10.09 0.36
N VAL A 131 5.89 -10.70 0.38
CA VAL A 131 5.21 -11.09 1.63
C VAL A 131 6.01 -12.16 2.38
N LEU A 132 6.59 -13.16 1.68
CA LEU A 132 7.43 -14.19 2.32
C LEU A 132 8.68 -13.59 2.95
N VAL A 133 9.35 -12.64 2.28
CA VAL A 133 10.51 -11.94 2.85
C VAL A 133 10.11 -11.17 4.10
N LEU A 134 9.01 -10.42 4.07
CA LEU A 134 8.52 -9.70 5.25
C LEU A 134 8.12 -10.66 6.37
N LYS A 135 7.41 -11.75 6.05
CA LYS A 135 7.05 -12.79 7.02
C LYS A 135 8.28 -13.29 7.74
N GLN A 136 9.32 -13.71 7.00
CA GLN A 136 10.55 -14.21 7.58
C GLN A 136 11.25 -13.17 8.47
N GLY A 137 11.27 -11.91 8.02
CA GLY A 137 11.81 -10.81 8.83
C GLY A 137 11.06 -10.63 10.15
N PHE A 138 9.73 -10.64 10.12
CA PHE A 138 8.90 -10.50 11.32
C PHE A 138 8.96 -11.72 12.24
N GLU A 139 9.08 -12.93 11.72
CA GLU A 139 9.33 -14.13 12.53
C GLU A 139 10.60 -13.97 13.38
N ILE A 140 11.67 -13.50 12.77
CA ILE A 140 12.95 -13.24 13.48
C ILE A 140 12.76 -12.15 14.54
N ILE A 141 12.12 -11.02 14.18
CA ILE A 141 11.93 -9.88 15.09
C ILE A 141 11.06 -10.29 16.28
N PHE A 142 9.93 -10.94 16.06
CA PHE A 142 9.02 -11.33 17.15
C PHE A 142 9.59 -12.46 18.03
N THR A 143 10.46 -13.31 17.47
CA THR A 143 11.16 -14.35 18.24
C THR A 143 12.25 -13.74 19.12
N LEU A 144 13.07 -12.82 18.58
CA LEU A 144 14.16 -12.20 19.32
C LEU A 144 13.69 -11.15 20.33
N TYR A 145 12.62 -10.42 19.99
CA TYR A 145 12.14 -9.28 20.78
C TYR A 145 10.62 -9.30 21.00
N PRO A 146 10.07 -10.31 21.70
CA PRO A 146 8.61 -10.48 21.83
C PRO A 146 7.90 -9.30 22.51
N ALA A 147 8.60 -8.57 23.39
CA ALA A 147 8.03 -7.48 24.16
C ALA A 147 8.30 -6.06 23.59
N ILE A 148 9.08 -5.94 22.49
CA ILE A 148 9.54 -4.62 22.03
C ILE A 148 8.38 -3.67 21.67
N PHE A 149 7.33 -4.20 21.06
CA PHE A 149 6.20 -3.40 20.61
C PHE A 149 5.01 -3.38 21.57
N THR A 150 4.98 -4.26 22.57
CA THR A 150 3.86 -4.31 23.54
C THR A 150 3.87 -3.16 24.54
N ARG A 151 5.04 -2.57 24.77
CA ARG A 151 5.21 -1.44 25.72
C ARG A 151 4.83 -0.08 25.12
N LEU A 152 4.65 0.00 23.80
CA LEU A 152 4.27 1.23 23.14
C LEU A 152 2.76 1.45 23.28
N GLY A 153 2.37 2.52 23.94
CA GLY A 153 0.95 2.90 24.11
C GLY A 153 0.32 3.46 22.81
N VAL A 154 0.60 2.84 21.66
CA VAL A 154 0.08 3.28 20.37
C VAL A 154 -1.37 2.86 20.21
N THR A 155 -2.23 3.79 19.82
CA THR A 155 -3.63 3.56 19.47
C THR A 155 -3.88 3.79 17.99
N TRP A 156 -4.99 3.29 17.47
CA TRP A 156 -5.40 3.52 16.08
C TRP A 156 -5.55 4.99 15.73
N ALA A 157 -6.02 5.80 16.68
CA ALA A 157 -6.15 7.24 16.49
C ALA A 157 -4.80 7.90 16.15
N TYR A 158 -3.73 7.52 16.84
CA TYR A 158 -2.38 8.04 16.54
C TYR A 158 -1.89 7.60 15.16
N LEU A 159 -2.16 6.36 14.76
CA LEU A 159 -1.78 5.85 13.45
C LEU A 159 -2.52 6.56 12.32
N TRP A 160 -3.82 6.83 12.47
CA TRP A 160 -4.60 7.55 11.46
C TRP A 160 -4.22 9.01 11.36
N VAL A 161 -3.94 9.67 12.48
CA VAL A 161 -3.42 11.05 12.47
C VAL A 161 -2.07 11.07 11.76
N ALA A 162 -1.14 10.16 12.09
CA ALA A 162 0.15 10.07 11.43
C ALA A 162 0.02 9.80 9.91
N ALA A 163 -0.89 8.90 9.51
CA ALA A 163 -1.17 8.63 8.11
C ALA A 163 -1.72 9.86 7.37
N SER A 164 -2.69 10.54 7.97
CA SER A 164 -3.26 11.78 7.39
C SER A 164 -2.22 12.89 7.25
N LEU A 165 -1.35 13.06 8.25
CA LEU A 165 -0.24 14.01 8.18
C LEU A 165 0.75 13.63 7.09
N GLY A 166 1.07 12.33 6.95
CA GLY A 166 1.92 11.82 5.87
C GLY A 166 1.34 12.12 4.48
N GLY A 167 0.05 11.87 4.28
CA GLY A 167 -0.67 12.19 3.05
C GLY A 167 -0.65 13.70 2.74
N LEU A 168 -0.93 14.55 3.74
CA LEU A 168 -0.86 16.01 3.58
C LEU A 168 0.54 16.50 3.20
N MET A 169 1.59 15.93 3.80
CA MET A 169 2.98 16.28 3.48
C MET A 169 3.37 15.87 2.06
N ALA A 170 2.79 14.79 1.53
CA ALA A 170 3.04 14.31 0.18
C ALA A 170 2.55 15.29 -0.90
N LEU A 171 1.51 16.08 -0.62
CA LEU A 171 0.94 17.08 -1.54
C LEU A 171 1.94 18.17 -1.98
N ARG A 172 3.06 18.38 -1.27
CA ARG A 172 4.08 19.42 -1.54
C ARG A 172 3.52 20.83 -1.76
N LEU A 173 2.33 21.11 -1.23
CA LEU A 173 1.68 22.42 -1.32
C LEU A 173 2.06 23.27 -0.12
N LYS A 174 2.58 24.49 -0.36
CA LYS A 174 2.91 25.45 0.71
C LYS A 174 1.75 25.66 1.68
N ARG A 175 0.50 25.69 1.17
CA ARG A 175 -0.72 25.84 1.98
C ARG A 175 -0.93 24.68 2.95
N ALA A 176 -0.63 23.44 2.54
CA ALA A 176 -0.77 22.25 3.40
C ALA A 176 0.21 22.33 4.59
N TYR A 177 1.45 22.75 4.35
CA TYR A 177 2.43 22.96 5.43
C TYR A 177 2.03 24.07 6.39
N VAL A 178 1.42 25.15 5.90
CA VAL A 178 0.91 26.24 6.76
C VAL A 178 -0.21 25.74 7.65
N VAL A 179 -1.18 25.00 7.10
CA VAL A 179 -2.29 24.41 7.88
C VAL A 179 -1.75 23.45 8.95
N LEU A 180 -0.79 22.60 8.60
CA LEU A 180 -0.15 21.68 9.52
C LEU A 180 0.58 22.43 10.66
N ALA A 181 1.40 23.42 10.32
CA ALA A 181 2.13 24.22 11.30
C ALA A 181 1.17 24.95 12.24
N THR A 182 0.11 25.56 11.69
CA THR A 182 -0.94 26.22 12.48
C THR A 182 -1.64 25.25 13.42
N GLY A 183 -1.97 24.05 12.94
CA GLY A 183 -2.58 22.99 13.75
C GLY A 183 -1.67 22.54 14.91
N ILE A 184 -0.38 22.35 14.65
CA ILE A 184 0.61 22.00 15.69
C ILE A 184 0.72 23.12 16.73
N ILE A 185 0.79 24.39 16.30
CA ILE A 185 0.88 25.53 17.20
C ILE A 185 -0.37 25.63 18.08
N LEU A 186 -1.56 25.57 17.50
CA LEU A 186 -2.82 25.61 18.23
C LEU A 186 -2.94 24.47 19.24
N PHE A 187 -2.57 23.24 18.84
CA PHE A 187 -2.58 22.09 19.71
C PHE A 187 -1.58 22.22 20.86
N SER A 188 -0.37 22.74 20.58
CA SER A 188 0.63 23.00 21.62
C SER A 188 0.16 24.07 22.60
N LEU A 189 -0.45 25.14 22.10
CA LEU A 189 -1.04 26.17 22.96
C LEU A 189 -2.18 25.60 23.82
N PHE A 190 -3.02 24.75 23.27
CA PHE A 190 -4.10 24.08 24.02
C PHE A 190 -3.56 23.17 25.12
N LEU A 191 -2.45 22.43 24.87
CA LEU A 191 -1.78 21.61 25.86
C LEU A 191 -1.11 22.40 26.97
N LEU A 192 -0.55 23.57 26.62
CA LEU A 192 0.12 24.46 27.58
C LEU A 192 -0.86 25.37 28.33
N TRP A 193 -2.13 25.43 27.88
CA TRP A 193 -3.16 26.23 28.55
C TRP A 193 -3.39 25.66 29.95
N PRO A 194 -3.11 26.43 31.00
CA PRO A 194 -3.30 25.94 32.35
C PRO A 194 -4.78 25.57 32.57
N ARG A 195 -5.00 24.33 32.95
CA ARG A 195 -6.34 23.90 33.39
C ARG A 195 -6.59 24.51 34.78
N PHE A 196 -7.22 25.67 34.77
CA PHE A 196 -7.82 26.22 35.99
C PHE A 196 -9.12 25.53 36.29
#